data_e5735ffcf4995fc71929ced756fb15d6
#
_entry.id   e5735ffcf4995fc71929ced756fb15d6
#
_cell.length_a   1.000
_cell.length_b   1.000
_cell.length_c   1.000
_cell.angle_alpha   90.00
_cell.angle_beta   90.00
_cell.angle_gamma   90.00
#
_symmetry.space_group_name_H-M   'P 1'
#
loop_
_entity.id
_entity.type
_entity.pdbx_description
1 polymer ?
#
loop_
_entity_poly.entity_id
_entity_poly.type
_entity_poly.pdbx_seq_one_letter_code
_entity_poly.pdbx_strand_id
1 'polypeptide(L)'
;MMSALPFLSHGENQAPFTIHTLHRVLKDVFQLNYFKPMQLEIIQAILNNQHVFVQLRPGSGKSICYQLPALLSEGTTIVISPLIALMHDQVLALQKKKINACYLDSSLNQDKKTTTLNKILAGEYRLIYISVSYTHLRAHETGRNL
;
A
#
# COMPACT_ATOMS: atom_id res chain seq x y z
N MET A 1 -8.78 -21.90 -7.51
CA MET A 1 -8.36 -22.02 -6.10
C MET A 1 -7.07 -21.24 -5.93
N MET A 2 -7.13 -20.00 -5.42
CA MET A 2 -5.93 -19.22 -5.13
C MET A 2 -5.45 -19.63 -3.74
N SER A 3 -4.32 -20.35 -3.70
CA SER A 3 -3.56 -20.55 -2.47
C SER A 3 -3.14 -19.20 -1.92
N ALA A 4 -3.51 -18.91 -0.69
CA ALA A 4 -2.97 -17.76 0.03
C ALA A 4 -1.44 -17.84 -0.01
N LEU A 5 -0.79 -16.74 -0.36
CA LEU A 5 0.66 -16.64 -0.23
C LEU A 5 1.03 -17.00 1.21
N PRO A 6 1.93 -17.95 1.46
CA PRO A 6 2.26 -18.35 2.81
C PRO A 6 2.85 -17.17 3.57
N PHE A 7 2.25 -16.88 4.70
CA PHE A 7 2.77 -15.96 5.70
C PHE A 7 4.10 -16.55 6.20
N LEU A 8 5.22 -15.99 5.76
CA LEU A 8 6.53 -16.43 6.23
C LEU A 8 6.76 -15.85 7.63
N SER A 9 6.73 -16.73 8.62
CA SER A 9 7.16 -16.41 9.99
C SER A 9 8.64 -16.01 9.98
N HIS A 10 8.95 -14.84 10.54
CA HIS A 10 10.31 -14.35 10.66
C HIS A 10 11.07 -15.12 11.74
N GLY A 11 11.96 -15.99 11.30
CA GLY A 11 13.11 -16.45 12.07
C GLY A 11 14.29 -15.52 11.79
N GLU A 12 15.02 -15.21 12.81
CA GLU A 12 16.14 -14.26 12.87
C GLU A 12 17.14 -14.39 11.69
N ASN A 13 17.54 -13.24 11.13
CA ASN A 13 18.73 -13.04 10.28
C ASN A 13 18.71 -13.53 8.83
N GLN A 14 17.60 -13.44 8.09
CA GLN A 14 17.64 -13.55 6.63
C GLN A 14 17.39 -12.19 5.99
N ALA A 15 18.18 -11.84 4.95
CA ALA A 15 17.87 -10.73 4.05
C ALA A 15 16.40 -10.89 3.61
N PRO A 16 15.54 -9.88 3.83
CA PRO A 16 14.09 -10.12 3.98
C PRO A 16 13.42 -10.71 2.74
N PHE A 17 13.97 -10.56 1.54
CA PHE A 17 13.42 -11.19 0.33
C PHE A 17 14.46 -11.32 -0.77
N THR A 18 14.50 -12.48 -1.43
CA THR A 18 15.39 -12.69 -2.58
C THR A 18 14.87 -11.95 -3.80
N ILE A 19 15.78 -11.56 -4.70
CA ILE A 19 15.44 -10.95 -6.00
C ILE A 19 14.45 -11.83 -6.77
N HIS A 20 14.61 -13.15 -6.70
CA HIS A 20 13.68 -14.10 -7.32
C HIS A 20 12.25 -13.97 -6.78
N THR A 21 12.09 -13.79 -5.46
CA THR A 21 10.76 -13.56 -4.86
C THR A 21 10.14 -12.25 -5.38
N LEU A 22 10.93 -11.18 -5.49
CA LEU A 22 10.45 -9.89 -6.00
C LEU A 22 9.99 -9.99 -7.46
N HIS A 23 10.75 -10.66 -8.31
CA HIS A 23 10.37 -10.91 -9.71
C HIS A 23 9.12 -11.77 -9.83
N ARG A 24 8.97 -12.78 -8.98
CA ARG A 24 7.78 -13.63 -8.95
C ARG A 24 6.53 -12.81 -8.60
N VAL A 25 6.56 -12.00 -7.54
CA VAL A 25 5.44 -11.13 -7.17
C VAL A 25 5.14 -10.10 -8.27
N LEU A 26 6.17 -9.51 -8.87
CA LEU A 26 6.01 -8.59 -9.99
C LEU A 26 5.25 -9.23 -11.15
N LYS A 27 5.61 -10.46 -11.51
CA LYS A 27 4.98 -11.20 -12.61
C LYS A 27 3.59 -11.71 -12.25
N ASP A 28 3.43 -12.39 -11.11
CA ASP A 28 2.21 -13.12 -10.77
C ASP A 28 1.08 -12.17 -10.33
N VAL A 29 1.42 -11.10 -9.60
CA VAL A 29 0.42 -10.17 -9.07
C VAL A 29 0.26 -8.94 -9.96
N PHE A 30 1.37 -8.33 -10.37
CA PHE A 30 1.32 -7.08 -11.15
C PHE A 30 1.33 -7.31 -12.66
N GLN A 31 1.57 -8.54 -13.13
CA GLN A 31 1.61 -8.93 -14.54
C GLN A 31 2.67 -8.14 -15.35
N LEU A 32 3.78 -7.83 -14.69
CA LEU A 32 4.92 -7.15 -15.27
C LEU A 32 6.12 -8.11 -15.36
N ASN A 33 6.84 -8.07 -16.48
CA ASN A 33 7.94 -9.00 -16.75
C ASN A 33 9.28 -8.53 -16.20
N TYR A 34 9.47 -7.23 -16.00
CA TYR A 34 10.73 -6.65 -15.55
C TYR A 34 10.48 -5.38 -14.74
N PHE A 35 11.42 -5.06 -13.85
CA PHE A 35 11.44 -3.79 -13.14
C PHE A 35 11.96 -2.69 -14.07
N LYS A 36 11.33 -1.52 -14.02
CA LYS A 36 11.87 -0.31 -14.62
C LYS A 36 13.10 0.18 -13.82
N PRO A 37 13.97 1.00 -14.41
CA PRO A 37 15.10 1.57 -13.68
C PRO A 37 14.71 2.17 -12.34
N MET A 38 15.51 1.96 -11.31
CA MET A 38 15.35 2.41 -9.93
C MET A 38 14.27 1.68 -9.12
N GLN A 39 13.32 0.97 -9.73
CA GLN A 39 12.24 0.32 -8.98
C GLN A 39 12.75 -0.75 -8.01
N LEU A 40 13.67 -1.60 -8.47
CA LEU A 40 14.19 -2.70 -7.65
C LEU A 40 14.97 -2.17 -6.44
N GLU A 41 15.81 -1.19 -6.62
CA GLU A 41 16.62 -0.57 -5.56
C GLU A 41 15.72 0.10 -4.51
N ILE A 42 14.67 0.81 -4.95
CA ILE A 42 13.69 1.44 -4.05
C ILE A 42 12.94 0.37 -3.24
N ILE A 43 12.46 -0.68 -3.89
CA ILE A 43 11.74 -1.78 -3.24
C ILE A 43 12.62 -2.46 -2.20
N GLN A 44 13.87 -2.77 -2.54
CA GLN A 44 14.81 -3.40 -1.62
C GLN A 44 15.12 -2.50 -0.42
N ALA A 45 15.30 -1.20 -0.62
CA ALA A 45 15.52 -0.26 0.47
C ALA A 45 14.33 -0.23 1.44
N ILE A 46 13.11 -0.18 0.93
CA ILE A 46 11.88 -0.21 1.75
C ILE A 46 11.78 -1.53 2.53
N LEU A 47 12.02 -2.65 1.89
CA LEU A 47 11.97 -3.98 2.54
C LEU A 47 13.08 -4.15 3.60
N ASN A 48 14.17 -3.40 3.49
CA ASN A 48 15.23 -3.32 4.49
C ASN A 48 14.93 -2.25 5.59
N ASN A 49 13.69 -1.80 5.70
CA ASN A 49 13.25 -0.78 6.67
C ASN A 49 13.99 0.56 6.55
N GLN A 50 14.46 0.90 5.37
CA GLN A 50 15.11 2.19 5.11
C GLN A 50 14.07 3.23 4.71
N HIS A 51 14.25 4.46 5.21
CA HIS A 51 13.51 5.62 4.70
C HIS A 51 14.08 6.02 3.35
N VAL A 52 13.20 6.19 2.37
CA VAL A 52 13.60 6.58 1.01
C VAL A 52 12.88 7.85 0.57
N PHE A 53 13.60 8.73 -0.10
CA PHE A 53 13.03 9.86 -0.83
C PHE A 53 13.23 9.60 -2.32
N VAL A 54 12.13 9.63 -3.08
CA VAL A 54 12.13 9.23 -4.48
C VAL A 54 11.54 10.33 -5.34
N GLN A 55 12.31 10.79 -6.31
CA GLN A 55 11.85 11.68 -7.37
C GLN A 55 11.93 10.96 -8.72
N LEU A 56 10.79 10.61 -9.27
CA LEU A 56 10.67 9.92 -10.55
C LEU A 56 9.76 10.70 -11.49
N ARG A 57 10.01 10.57 -12.79
CA ARG A 57 9.17 11.19 -13.82
C ARG A 57 7.77 10.58 -13.83
N PRO A 58 6.72 11.32 -14.29
CA PRO A 58 5.41 10.74 -14.55
C PRO A 58 5.52 9.51 -15.46
N GLY A 59 4.72 8.46 -15.19
CA GLY A 59 4.75 7.22 -15.97
C GLY A 59 5.92 6.26 -15.69
N SER A 60 6.81 6.57 -14.75
CA SER A 60 7.93 5.70 -14.37
C SER A 60 7.56 4.50 -13.50
N GLY A 61 6.27 4.34 -13.15
CA GLY A 61 5.80 3.22 -12.35
C GLY A 61 6.08 3.37 -10.85
N LYS A 62 5.88 4.57 -10.29
CA LYS A 62 6.09 4.88 -8.85
C LYS A 62 5.28 3.99 -7.92
N SER A 63 4.04 3.64 -8.29
CA SER A 63 3.12 2.88 -7.44
C SER A 63 3.66 1.49 -7.07
N ILE A 64 4.35 0.82 -7.98
CA ILE A 64 4.98 -0.47 -7.72
C ILE A 64 5.99 -0.38 -6.57
N CYS A 65 6.71 0.73 -6.45
CA CYS A 65 7.76 0.93 -5.46
C CYS A 65 7.25 0.82 -4.01
N TYR A 66 5.97 1.10 -3.75
CA TYR A 66 5.37 0.93 -2.43
C TYR A 66 4.31 -0.18 -2.38
N GLN A 67 3.63 -0.47 -3.49
CA GLN A 67 2.61 -1.52 -3.52
C GLN A 67 3.22 -2.92 -3.40
N LEU A 68 4.33 -3.21 -4.08
CA LEU A 68 4.97 -4.51 -4.00
C LEU A 68 5.55 -4.78 -2.59
N PRO A 69 6.30 -3.86 -1.97
CA PRO A 69 6.73 -4.05 -0.58
C PRO A 69 5.55 -4.23 0.39
N ALA A 70 4.45 -3.50 0.19
CA ALA A 70 3.25 -3.65 1.03
C ALA A 70 2.68 -5.07 1.05
N LEU A 71 2.83 -5.83 -0.04
CA LEU A 71 2.37 -7.22 -0.10
C LEU A 71 3.29 -8.19 0.64
N LEU A 72 4.56 -7.84 0.74
CA LEU A 72 5.59 -8.69 1.35
C LEU A 72 5.85 -8.36 2.82
N SER A 73 5.58 -7.12 3.23
CA SER A 73 5.75 -6.68 4.62
C SER A 73 4.58 -7.14 5.49
N GLU A 74 4.82 -7.24 6.79
CA GLU A 74 3.74 -7.43 7.77
C GLU A 74 2.95 -6.14 7.99
N GLY A 75 1.71 -6.29 8.46
CA GLY A 75 0.84 -5.16 8.79
C GLY A 75 0.21 -4.48 7.59
N THR A 76 -0.08 -3.20 7.73
CA THR A 76 -0.81 -2.39 6.76
C THR A 76 0.05 -1.21 6.30
N THR A 77 0.10 -0.97 5.01
CA THR A 77 0.77 0.20 4.42
C THR A 77 -0.22 1.35 4.26
N ILE A 78 0.14 2.51 4.78
CA ILE A 78 -0.66 3.75 4.64
C ILE A 78 -0.05 4.59 3.52
N VAL A 79 -0.89 4.99 2.57
CA VAL A 79 -0.54 5.86 1.45
C VAL A 79 -1.28 7.19 1.60
N ILE A 80 -0.55 8.28 1.78
CA ILE A 80 -1.12 9.63 1.87
C ILE A 80 -0.99 10.30 0.52
N SER A 81 -2.11 10.77 -0.06
CA SER A 81 -2.14 11.42 -1.36
C SER A 81 -3.03 12.67 -1.35
N PRO A 82 -2.62 13.75 -2.02
CA PRO A 82 -3.46 14.93 -2.21
C PRO A 82 -4.52 14.75 -3.32
N LEU A 83 -4.40 13.71 -4.16
CA LEU A 83 -5.20 13.51 -5.37
C LEU A 83 -6.24 12.39 -5.15
N ILE A 84 -7.46 12.77 -4.79
CA ILE A 84 -8.56 11.82 -4.48
C ILE A 84 -8.89 10.92 -5.68
N ALA A 85 -9.01 11.47 -6.88
CA ALA A 85 -9.31 10.67 -8.07
C ALA A 85 -8.25 9.59 -8.33
N LEU A 86 -6.97 9.96 -8.19
CA LEU A 86 -5.87 9.00 -8.32
C LEU A 86 -5.93 7.89 -7.26
N MET A 87 -6.28 8.24 -6.01
CA MET A 87 -6.45 7.25 -4.95
C MET A 87 -7.53 6.22 -5.28
N HIS A 88 -8.68 6.68 -5.76
CA HIS A 88 -9.78 5.79 -6.16
C HIS A 88 -9.35 4.84 -7.28
N ASP A 89 -8.68 5.36 -8.31
CA ASP A 89 -8.17 4.54 -9.41
C ASP A 89 -7.14 3.51 -8.93
N GLN A 90 -6.24 3.88 -8.03
CA GLN A 90 -5.26 2.98 -7.45
C GLN A 90 -5.91 1.86 -6.63
N VAL A 91 -6.88 2.20 -5.80
CA VAL A 91 -7.61 1.21 -4.98
C VAL A 91 -8.40 0.24 -5.88
N LEU A 92 -9.10 0.74 -6.88
CA LEU A 92 -9.83 -0.09 -7.84
C LEU A 92 -8.88 -1.04 -8.60
N ALA A 93 -7.72 -0.56 -9.03
CA ALA A 93 -6.72 -1.37 -9.71
C ALA A 93 -6.16 -2.48 -8.80
N LEU A 94 -5.94 -2.20 -7.53
CA LEU A 94 -5.50 -3.19 -6.54
C LEU A 94 -6.59 -4.22 -6.25
N GLN A 95 -7.84 -3.80 -6.07
CA GLN A 95 -8.97 -4.70 -5.85
C GLN A 95 -9.20 -5.65 -7.04
N LYS A 96 -9.03 -5.18 -8.28
CA LYS A 96 -9.06 -6.04 -9.49
C LYS A 96 -7.98 -7.12 -9.45
N LYS A 97 -6.86 -6.85 -8.80
CA LYS A 97 -5.78 -7.83 -8.56
C LYS A 97 -5.99 -8.67 -7.30
N LYS A 98 -7.18 -8.57 -6.67
CA LYS A 98 -7.55 -9.25 -5.42
C LYS A 98 -6.65 -8.86 -4.22
N ILE A 99 -6.13 -7.65 -4.24
CA ILE A 99 -5.39 -7.06 -3.13
C ILE A 99 -6.38 -6.24 -2.29
N ASN A 100 -6.43 -6.52 -1.00
CA ASN A 100 -7.29 -5.82 -0.07
C ASN A 100 -6.77 -4.40 0.16
N ALA A 101 -7.39 -3.43 -0.49
CA ALA A 101 -7.09 -2.02 -0.36
C ALA A 101 -8.38 -1.22 -0.19
N CYS A 102 -8.29 -0.12 0.55
CA CYS A 102 -9.37 0.84 0.71
C CYS A 102 -8.86 2.27 0.68
N TYR A 103 -9.79 3.22 0.66
CA TYR A 103 -9.47 4.63 0.80
C TYR A 103 -10.34 5.30 1.87
N LEU A 104 -9.82 6.38 2.44
CA LEU A 104 -10.51 7.27 3.35
C LEU A 104 -10.35 8.70 2.83
N ASP A 105 -11.46 9.31 2.45
CA ASP A 105 -11.52 10.70 2.05
C ASP A 105 -12.87 11.34 2.43
N SER A 106 -13.03 12.60 2.10
CA SER A 106 -14.23 13.38 2.44
C SER A 106 -15.48 12.98 1.63
N SER A 107 -15.34 12.20 0.55
CA SER A 107 -16.46 11.77 -0.30
C SER A 107 -17.27 10.61 0.30
N LEU A 108 -16.70 9.88 1.27
CA LEU A 108 -17.37 8.78 1.92
C LEU A 108 -18.50 9.27 2.83
N ASN A 109 -19.69 8.69 2.66
CA ASN A 109 -20.78 8.89 3.62
C ASN A 109 -20.44 8.22 4.97
N GLN A 110 -21.17 8.58 6.02
CA GLN A 110 -20.89 8.15 7.40
C GLN A 110 -20.94 6.62 7.56
N ASP A 111 -21.88 5.93 6.91
CA ASP A 111 -22.01 4.48 7.02
C ASP A 111 -20.85 3.74 6.39
N LYS A 112 -20.46 4.15 5.18
CA LYS A 112 -19.28 3.59 4.48
C LYS A 112 -18.01 3.87 5.27
N LYS A 113 -17.87 5.07 5.82
CA LYS A 113 -16.72 5.45 6.65
C LYS A 113 -16.60 4.56 7.88
N THR A 114 -17.70 4.37 8.62
CA THR A 114 -17.74 3.51 9.81
C THR A 114 -17.41 2.06 9.46
N THR A 115 -18.01 1.51 8.40
CA THR A 115 -17.72 0.16 7.93
C THR A 115 -16.25 -0.02 7.53
N THR A 116 -15.69 0.93 6.81
CA THR A 116 -14.29 0.89 6.39
C THR A 116 -13.35 0.97 7.60
N LEU A 117 -13.63 1.85 8.56
CA LEU A 117 -12.83 1.97 9.78
C LEU A 117 -12.85 0.68 10.62
N ASN A 118 -14.01 0.04 10.76
CA ASN A 118 -14.12 -1.24 11.48
C ASN A 118 -13.26 -2.33 10.82
N LYS A 119 -13.26 -2.42 9.49
CA LYS A 119 -12.41 -3.35 8.73
C LYS A 119 -10.92 -3.02 8.85
N ILE A 120 -10.57 -1.74 8.90
CA ILE A 120 -9.19 -1.29 9.15
C ILE A 120 -8.73 -1.79 10.52
N LEU A 121 -9.55 -1.58 11.56
CA LEU A 121 -9.25 -2.02 12.92
C LEU A 121 -9.16 -3.55 13.04
N ALA A 122 -9.91 -4.27 12.21
CA ALA A 122 -9.82 -5.73 12.10
C ALA A 122 -8.58 -6.21 11.30
N GLY A 123 -7.77 -5.31 10.72
CA GLY A 123 -6.58 -5.66 9.97
C GLY A 123 -6.86 -6.29 8.59
N GLU A 124 -8.03 -6.03 8.01
CA GLU A 124 -8.44 -6.65 6.74
C GLU A 124 -7.73 -6.07 5.51
N TYR A 125 -7.12 -4.89 5.61
CA TYR A 125 -6.51 -4.21 4.47
C TYR A 125 -4.98 -4.23 4.48
N ARG A 126 -4.41 -4.48 3.31
CA ARG A 126 -2.96 -4.37 3.06
C ARG A 126 -2.52 -2.94 2.78
N LEU A 127 -3.35 -2.19 2.06
CA LEU A 127 -3.07 -0.79 1.75
C LEU A 127 -4.30 0.06 2.10
N ILE A 128 -4.04 1.18 2.74
CA ILE A 128 -5.04 2.19 3.05
C ILE A 128 -4.58 3.51 2.45
N TYR A 129 -5.38 4.05 1.54
CA TYR A 129 -5.15 5.36 0.93
C TYR A 129 -5.90 6.42 1.70
N ILE A 130 -5.23 7.49 2.10
CA ILE A 130 -5.82 8.57 2.89
C ILE A 130 -5.57 9.89 2.17
N SER A 131 -6.62 10.69 1.97
CA SER A 131 -6.46 12.02 1.41
C SER A 131 -5.89 13.00 2.45
N VAL A 132 -5.08 13.96 1.97
CA VAL A 132 -4.51 15.00 2.84
C VAL A 132 -5.63 15.82 3.52
N SER A 133 -6.72 16.13 2.81
CA SER A 133 -7.88 16.85 3.37
C SER A 133 -8.56 16.07 4.51
N TYR A 134 -8.59 14.75 4.44
CA TYR A 134 -9.16 13.90 5.48
C TYR A 134 -8.34 13.95 6.78
N THR A 135 -7.01 13.97 6.69
CA THR A 135 -6.13 14.07 7.86
C THR A 135 -6.29 15.41 8.59
N HIS A 136 -6.49 16.50 7.89
CA HIS A 136 -6.72 17.83 8.47
C HIS A 136 -8.05 17.94 9.21
N LEU A 137 -9.13 17.36 8.70
CA LEU A 137 -10.43 17.39 9.36
C LEU A 137 -10.42 16.70 10.73
N ARG A 138 -9.71 15.59 10.87
CA ARG A 138 -9.58 14.89 12.16
C ARG A 138 -8.71 15.63 13.17
N ALA A 139 -7.69 16.34 12.75
CA ALA A 139 -6.86 17.16 13.65
C ALA A 139 -7.66 18.28 14.30
N HIS A 140 -8.68 18.82 13.62
CA HIS A 140 -9.61 19.84 14.18
C HIS A 140 -10.67 19.23 15.10
N GLU A 141 -11.14 18.00 14.88
CA GLU A 141 -12.13 17.34 15.73
C GLU A 141 -11.55 16.92 17.09
N THR A 142 -10.29 16.51 17.16
CA THR A 142 -9.64 16.14 18.43
C THR A 142 -9.24 17.34 19.28
N GLY A 143 -9.14 18.55 18.72
CA GLY A 143 -8.85 19.79 19.44
C GLY A 143 -10.05 20.43 20.17
N ARG A 144 -11.28 19.91 20.01
CA ARG A 144 -12.50 20.46 20.62
C ARG A 144 -13.00 19.71 21.86
N ASN A 145 -12.34 18.62 22.25
CA ASN A 145 -12.73 17.80 23.41
C ASN A 145 -11.66 17.80 24.52
N LEU A 146 -11.08 18.95 24.80
CA LEU A 146 -10.30 19.20 26.02
C LEU A 146 -10.93 20.36 26.79
#